data_7f556a1d166c4ae9be6291e19bd641a5
#
_entry.id   7f556a1d166c4ae9be6291e19bd641a5
#
_cell.length_a   1.000
_cell.length_b   1.000
_cell.length_c   1.000
_cell.angle_alpha   90.00
_cell.angle_beta   90.00
_cell.angle_gamma   90.00
#
_symmetry.space_group_name_H-M   'P 1'
#
loop_
_entity.id
_entity.type
_entity.pdbx_description
1 polymer ?
#
loop_
_entity_poly.entity_id
_entity_poly.type
_entity_poly.pdbx_seq_one_letter_code
_entity_poly.pdbx_strand_id
1 'polypeptide(L)'
;MRRIDIIKRAGRNLRQSKGRTILTALAISVGAFTIGLAMMAGEGGRLYTNNIVDSAGDKKVITVYKKAVSSSAEEEALPEYSDSKDKNKSSDVKDRSSLRSKYSMGDEDLTKLRSIPHVEKVTPSYSTSGIVYVKSSGNGKKFTPDIAVKADRTRAELAAGSLDDFILKSGEAIIPESYVGKMGFASAKSAIGKTITLGIRGGSSWSASASKEISLKIAAVDKQSDTTIFYQPAVRISSDDAKDIYEYSHYKGLSNEYSLVIVSVDDVKNVDAVKDEISKSYTASSIQDARKALLTMVNVAQMALIGFGGLALLASVFGIINTMYISVLERTSQIGLMKALGTSGRDIGKLFRYEAAWVGLLGGLIGVGSASLITLFNPAIASALKLGAGTNLLVINPIQIILLIVSLMVMAVLAGWLPSRKATKLDPIEALRTE
;
A
#
# COMPACT_ATOMS: atom_id res chain seq x y z
N MET A 1 14.96 48.07 -20.71
CA MET A 1 15.99 47.05 -20.39
C MET A 1 15.67 45.69 -21.05
N ARG A 2 16.69 44.94 -21.52
CA ARG A 2 16.45 43.58 -22.03
C ARG A 2 16.06 42.66 -20.87
N ARG A 3 15.14 41.73 -21.07
CA ARG A 3 14.65 40.80 -20.01
C ARG A 3 15.80 40.07 -19.30
N ILE A 4 16.79 39.60 -20.08
CA ILE A 4 17.97 38.87 -19.57
C ILE A 4 18.81 39.75 -18.61
N ASP A 5 18.94 41.05 -18.89
CA ASP A 5 19.72 41.98 -18.04
C ASP A 5 19.04 42.18 -16.66
N ILE A 6 17.69 42.24 -16.68
CA ILE A 6 16.89 42.34 -15.44
C ILE A 6 17.08 41.10 -14.57
N ILE A 7 17.04 39.85 -15.18
CA ILE A 7 17.24 38.62 -14.47
C ILE A 7 18.64 38.50 -13.86
N LYS A 8 19.68 38.86 -14.66
CA LYS A 8 21.07 38.86 -14.17
C LYS A 8 21.28 39.87 -13.04
N ARG A 9 20.66 41.06 -13.15
CA ARG A 9 20.72 42.09 -12.12
C ARG A 9 20.01 41.64 -10.85
N ALA A 10 18.83 41.01 -10.96
CA ALA A 10 18.12 40.41 -9.82
C ALA A 10 19.00 39.42 -9.05
N GLY A 11 19.66 38.50 -9.75
CA GLY A 11 20.58 37.51 -9.13
C GLY A 11 21.79 38.16 -8.46
N ARG A 12 22.31 39.30 -9.01
CA ARG A 12 23.42 40.04 -8.42
C ARG A 12 23.02 40.78 -7.15
N ASN A 13 21.82 41.35 -7.12
CA ASN A 13 21.27 42.03 -5.97
C ASN A 13 21.12 41.13 -4.75
N LEU A 14 20.72 39.85 -4.96
CA LEU A 14 20.63 38.85 -3.89
C LEU A 14 21.97 38.55 -3.22
N ARG A 15 23.08 38.64 -3.97
CA ARG A 15 24.44 38.50 -3.40
C ARG A 15 24.86 39.67 -2.51
N GLN A 16 24.26 40.85 -2.62
CA GLN A 16 24.56 41.98 -1.75
C GLN A 16 23.88 41.87 -0.38
N SER A 17 22.72 41.20 -0.28
CA SER A 17 21.99 40.98 0.97
C SER A 17 21.99 39.48 1.36
N LYS A 18 23.18 38.85 1.45
CA LYS A 18 23.35 37.40 1.64
C LYS A 18 22.56 36.82 2.82
N GLY A 19 22.70 37.43 4.00
CA GLY A 19 22.07 36.91 5.21
C GLY A 19 20.54 36.82 5.11
N ARG A 20 19.90 37.89 4.61
CA ARG A 20 18.46 37.95 4.43
C ARG A 20 17.98 36.98 3.36
N THR A 21 18.67 36.90 2.24
CA THR A 21 18.34 35.98 1.14
C THR A 21 18.42 34.51 1.61
N ILE A 22 19.48 34.16 2.35
CA ILE A 22 19.65 32.80 2.89
C ILE A 22 18.54 32.48 3.89
N LEU A 23 18.25 33.38 4.83
CA LEU A 23 17.20 33.17 5.83
C LEU A 23 15.83 32.96 5.18
N THR A 24 15.49 33.79 4.19
CA THR A 24 14.23 33.68 3.46
C THR A 24 14.17 32.38 2.62
N ALA A 25 15.28 32.01 1.95
CA ALA A 25 15.38 30.77 1.20
C ALA A 25 15.27 29.55 2.13
N LEU A 26 15.88 29.58 3.31
CA LEU A 26 15.76 28.53 4.32
C LEU A 26 14.32 28.39 4.83
N ALA A 27 13.62 29.52 5.05
CA ALA A 27 12.21 29.46 5.45
C ALA A 27 11.33 28.76 4.39
N ILE A 28 11.56 29.03 3.09
CA ILE A 28 10.88 28.34 2.00
C ILE A 28 11.31 26.87 1.92
N SER A 29 12.59 26.60 2.18
CA SER A 29 13.15 25.24 2.03
C SER A 29 12.53 24.26 3.01
N VAL A 30 12.10 24.68 4.19
CA VAL A 30 11.40 23.80 5.16
C VAL A 30 10.08 23.29 4.57
N GLY A 31 9.26 24.19 4.02
CA GLY A 31 8.01 23.81 3.36
C GLY A 31 8.25 22.96 2.10
N ALA A 32 9.25 23.34 1.29
CA ALA A 32 9.65 22.61 0.10
C ALA A 32 10.17 21.21 0.41
N PHE A 33 10.95 21.07 1.48
CA PHE A 33 11.43 19.78 2.00
C PHE A 33 10.27 18.89 2.41
N THR A 34 9.35 19.39 3.23
CA THR A 34 8.21 18.61 3.73
C THR A 34 7.32 18.14 2.58
N ILE A 35 6.99 19.02 1.61
CA ILE A 35 6.18 18.64 0.45
C ILE A 35 6.96 17.72 -0.46
N GLY A 36 8.25 17.97 -0.72
CA GLY A 36 9.09 17.09 -1.53
C GLY A 36 9.20 15.69 -0.95
N LEU A 37 9.42 15.59 0.37
CA LEU A 37 9.45 14.30 1.08
C LEU A 37 8.08 13.58 1.00
N ALA A 38 6.98 14.32 1.18
CA ALA A 38 5.62 13.77 1.07
C ALA A 38 5.34 13.23 -0.35
N MET A 39 5.80 13.92 -1.39
CA MET A 39 5.65 13.47 -2.78
C MET A 39 6.48 12.20 -3.04
N MET A 40 7.73 12.16 -2.59
CA MET A 40 8.61 10.99 -2.72
C MET A 40 8.06 9.77 -1.95
N ALA A 41 7.57 9.97 -0.73
CA ALA A 41 6.94 8.92 0.08
C ALA A 41 5.62 8.44 -0.53
N GLY A 42 4.81 9.34 -1.09
CA GLY A 42 3.59 8.97 -1.80
C GLY A 42 3.85 8.11 -3.03
N GLU A 43 4.86 8.46 -3.83
CA GLU A 43 5.25 7.67 -5.00
C GLU A 43 5.81 6.30 -4.61
N GLY A 44 6.72 6.26 -3.64
CA GLY A 44 7.27 5.01 -3.09
C GLY A 44 6.19 4.13 -2.48
N GLY A 45 5.26 4.70 -1.72
CA GLY A 45 4.12 3.98 -1.15
C GLY A 45 3.19 3.39 -2.22
N ARG A 46 2.95 4.09 -3.32
CA ARG A 46 2.17 3.56 -4.47
C ARG A 46 2.90 2.41 -5.16
N LEU A 47 4.19 2.55 -5.41
CA LEU A 47 4.99 1.47 -6.02
C LEU A 47 5.04 0.25 -5.11
N TYR A 48 5.27 0.44 -3.82
CA TYR A 48 5.25 -0.63 -2.83
C TYR A 48 3.89 -1.34 -2.79
N THR A 49 2.79 -0.59 -2.74
CA THR A 49 1.43 -1.15 -2.77
C THR A 49 1.18 -1.96 -4.04
N ASN A 50 1.61 -1.46 -5.21
CA ASN A 50 1.44 -2.19 -6.46
C ASN A 50 2.25 -3.49 -6.46
N ASN A 51 3.49 -3.47 -5.96
CA ASN A 51 4.34 -4.67 -5.87
C ASN A 51 3.75 -5.73 -4.94
N ILE A 52 3.21 -5.30 -3.77
CA ILE A 52 2.52 -6.21 -2.84
C ILE A 52 1.31 -6.86 -3.53
N VAL A 53 0.47 -6.05 -4.15
CA VAL A 53 -0.76 -6.53 -4.80
C VAL A 53 -0.44 -7.44 -5.98
N ASP A 54 0.59 -7.12 -6.77
CA ASP A 54 1.00 -7.94 -7.91
C ASP A 54 1.60 -9.28 -7.48
N SER A 55 2.19 -9.35 -6.28
CA SER A 55 2.70 -10.59 -5.69
C SER A 55 1.68 -11.37 -4.87
N ALA A 56 0.60 -10.73 -4.39
CA ALA A 56 -0.34 -11.35 -3.46
C ALA A 56 -1.43 -12.21 -4.14
N GLY A 57 -1.69 -12.06 -5.45
CA GLY A 57 -2.70 -12.89 -6.10
C GLY A 57 -3.11 -12.48 -7.51
N ASP A 58 -4.02 -13.26 -8.09
CA ASP A 58 -4.63 -12.94 -9.39
C ASP A 58 -5.66 -11.82 -9.24
N LYS A 59 -5.52 -10.79 -10.08
CA LYS A 59 -6.44 -9.64 -10.13
C LYS A 59 -7.87 -10.01 -10.54
N LYS A 60 -8.07 -11.20 -11.11
CA LYS A 60 -9.36 -11.73 -11.55
C LYS A 60 -10.13 -12.50 -10.46
N VAL A 61 -9.56 -12.60 -9.27
CA VAL A 61 -10.11 -13.40 -8.17
C VAL A 61 -10.90 -12.55 -7.21
N ILE A 62 -12.11 -13.01 -6.88
CA ILE A 62 -12.98 -12.48 -5.84
C ILE A 62 -13.16 -13.56 -4.78
N THR A 63 -12.87 -13.23 -3.54
CA THR A 63 -13.15 -14.10 -2.38
C THR A 63 -14.51 -13.75 -1.82
N VAL A 64 -15.37 -14.76 -1.69
CA VAL A 64 -16.77 -14.61 -1.29
C VAL A 64 -17.01 -15.34 0.03
N TYR A 65 -17.64 -14.64 0.96
CA TYR A 65 -18.08 -15.15 2.25
C TYR A 65 -19.58 -15.00 2.39
N LYS A 66 -20.22 -15.83 3.19
CA LYS A 66 -21.62 -15.62 3.53
C LYS A 66 -21.77 -14.31 4.28
N LYS A 67 -22.71 -13.48 3.88
CA LYS A 67 -23.01 -12.22 4.57
C LYS A 67 -23.52 -12.56 5.97
N ALA A 68 -22.82 -12.12 7.00
CA ALA A 68 -23.36 -12.21 8.35
C ALA A 68 -24.72 -11.49 8.33
N VAL A 69 -25.79 -12.19 8.61
CA VAL A 69 -27.08 -11.54 8.84
C VAL A 69 -26.84 -10.67 10.07
N SER A 70 -26.78 -9.38 9.90
CA SER A 70 -26.86 -8.45 11.01
C SER A 70 -28.24 -8.63 11.62
N SER A 71 -28.36 -9.52 12.58
CA SER A 71 -29.44 -9.46 13.55
C SER A 71 -29.39 -8.02 14.10
N SER A 72 -30.54 -7.36 14.08
CA SER A 72 -30.73 -6.07 14.72
C SER A 72 -30.02 -6.07 16.08
N ALA A 73 -29.43 -4.94 16.47
CA ALA A 73 -28.60 -4.77 17.67
C ALA A 73 -29.24 -5.27 19.00
N GLU A 74 -30.45 -5.81 18.96
CA GLU A 74 -31.15 -6.43 20.08
C GLU A 74 -30.86 -7.93 20.27
N GLU A 75 -30.24 -8.63 19.27
CA GLU A 75 -29.89 -10.07 19.38
C GLU A 75 -28.39 -10.35 19.62
N GLU A 76 -27.58 -9.35 19.86
CA GLU A 76 -26.18 -9.50 20.33
C GLU A 76 -26.05 -9.74 21.85
N ALA A 77 -27.15 -10.07 22.55
CA ALA A 77 -27.05 -10.54 23.91
C ALA A 77 -26.35 -11.92 23.89
N LEU A 78 -25.19 -11.98 24.54
CA LEU A 78 -24.50 -13.24 24.82
C LEU A 78 -25.55 -14.26 25.34
N PRO A 79 -25.74 -15.40 24.72
CA PRO A 79 -26.68 -16.39 25.21
C PRO A 79 -26.27 -16.80 26.64
N GLU A 80 -27.20 -16.69 27.56
CA GLU A 80 -26.98 -17.06 28.96
C GLU A 80 -26.70 -18.57 29.03
N TYR A 81 -25.58 -18.95 29.66
CA TYR A 81 -25.24 -20.37 29.87
C TYR A 81 -26.19 -20.98 30.89
N SER A 82 -27.11 -21.82 30.43
CA SER A 82 -28.02 -22.53 31.30
C SER A 82 -27.40 -23.86 31.74
N ASP A 83 -27.14 -24.00 33.02
CA ASP A 83 -26.59 -25.18 33.69
C ASP A 83 -27.67 -26.23 33.95
N SER A 84 -28.64 -26.36 33.03
CA SER A 84 -29.72 -27.36 33.16
C SER A 84 -29.18 -28.77 32.97
N LYS A 85 -29.09 -29.47 34.09
CA LYS A 85 -28.74 -30.91 34.19
C LYS A 85 -29.77 -31.87 33.57
N ASP A 86 -30.55 -31.46 32.60
CA ASP A 86 -31.49 -32.35 31.90
C ASP A 86 -30.81 -33.10 30.76
N LYS A 87 -30.39 -34.33 31.08
CA LYS A 87 -29.69 -35.29 30.21
C LYS A 87 -30.50 -35.85 29.03
N ASN A 88 -31.61 -35.23 28.64
CA ASN A 88 -32.52 -35.84 27.63
C ASN A 88 -32.93 -34.87 26.50
N LYS A 89 -32.13 -33.86 26.17
CA LYS A 89 -32.35 -33.12 24.92
C LYS A 89 -31.12 -33.19 24.03
N SER A 90 -31.23 -34.02 22.99
CA SER A 90 -30.33 -34.05 21.80
C SER A 90 -30.39 -32.75 20.97
N SER A 91 -30.58 -31.61 21.62
CA SER A 91 -30.76 -30.30 21.00
C SER A 91 -29.45 -29.57 20.70
N ASP A 92 -28.35 -29.92 21.39
CA ASP A 92 -27.08 -29.18 21.24
C ASP A 92 -26.38 -29.38 19.88
N VAL A 93 -26.64 -30.49 19.18
CA VAL A 93 -26.07 -30.72 17.85
C VAL A 93 -26.80 -29.94 16.78
N LYS A 94 -28.13 -29.75 16.92
CA LYS A 94 -28.92 -28.96 15.98
C LYS A 94 -28.63 -27.45 16.12
N ASP A 95 -28.41 -26.96 17.32
CA ASP A 95 -28.10 -25.52 17.54
C ASP A 95 -26.71 -25.16 17.01
N ARG A 96 -25.71 -26.03 17.22
CA ARG A 96 -24.36 -25.82 16.64
C ARG A 96 -24.37 -25.91 15.12
N SER A 97 -25.18 -26.80 14.54
CA SER A 97 -25.33 -26.90 13.08
C SER A 97 -26.05 -25.67 12.51
N SER A 98 -27.05 -25.11 13.21
CA SER A 98 -27.77 -23.92 12.78
C SER A 98 -26.92 -22.66 12.83
N LEU A 99 -26.05 -22.51 13.85
CA LEU A 99 -25.06 -21.43 13.92
C LEU A 99 -24.00 -21.56 12.82
N ARG A 100 -23.54 -22.78 12.54
CA ARG A 100 -22.56 -23.03 11.51
C ARG A 100 -23.10 -22.74 10.11
N SER A 101 -24.37 -23.12 9.84
CA SER A 101 -25.02 -22.84 8.55
C SER A 101 -25.30 -21.34 8.33
N LYS A 102 -25.35 -20.52 9.38
CA LYS A 102 -25.47 -19.05 9.24
C LYS A 102 -24.22 -18.40 8.63
N TYR A 103 -23.06 -19.03 8.80
CA TYR A 103 -21.76 -18.48 8.36
C TYR A 103 -21.09 -19.29 7.24
N SER A 104 -21.66 -20.42 6.85
CA SER A 104 -21.14 -21.26 5.77
C SER A 104 -22.02 -21.18 4.52
N MET A 105 -21.39 -21.31 3.35
CA MET A 105 -22.07 -21.41 2.06
C MET A 105 -22.30 -22.89 1.72
N GLY A 106 -23.41 -23.20 1.06
CA GLY A 106 -23.74 -24.52 0.56
C GLY A 106 -23.65 -24.64 -0.96
N ASP A 107 -23.96 -25.82 -1.50
CA ASP A 107 -23.93 -26.06 -2.95
C ASP A 107 -24.93 -25.20 -3.73
N GLU A 108 -26.03 -24.76 -3.10
CA GLU A 108 -26.98 -23.80 -3.70
C GLU A 108 -26.32 -22.44 -3.92
N ASP A 109 -25.46 -21.98 -2.99
CA ASP A 109 -24.74 -20.73 -3.11
C ASP A 109 -23.72 -20.81 -4.26
N LEU A 110 -23.05 -21.96 -4.43
CA LEU A 110 -22.16 -22.17 -5.57
C LEU A 110 -22.89 -22.08 -6.90
N THR A 111 -24.10 -22.65 -6.97
CA THR A 111 -24.92 -22.61 -8.19
C THR A 111 -25.34 -21.17 -8.53
N LYS A 112 -25.76 -20.39 -7.53
CA LYS A 112 -26.07 -18.96 -7.69
C LYS A 112 -24.86 -18.16 -8.17
N LEU A 113 -23.68 -18.38 -7.59
CA LEU A 113 -22.46 -17.69 -7.99
C LEU A 113 -22.04 -18.04 -9.43
N ARG A 114 -22.21 -19.29 -9.86
CA ARG A 114 -21.93 -19.74 -11.24
C ARG A 114 -22.86 -19.13 -12.30
N SER A 115 -24.06 -18.71 -11.91
CA SER A 115 -25.02 -18.10 -12.83
C SER A 115 -24.77 -16.62 -13.08
N ILE A 116 -23.84 -15.99 -12.38
CA ILE A 116 -23.51 -14.56 -12.56
C ILE A 116 -22.72 -14.38 -13.87
N PRO A 117 -23.11 -13.43 -14.74
CA PRO A 117 -22.36 -13.14 -15.97
C PRO A 117 -20.88 -12.84 -15.69
N HIS A 118 -20.00 -13.23 -16.60
CA HIS A 118 -18.54 -13.05 -16.50
C HIS A 118 -17.84 -13.88 -15.42
N VAL A 119 -18.54 -14.76 -14.70
CA VAL A 119 -17.92 -15.73 -13.81
C VAL A 119 -17.40 -16.90 -14.66
N GLU A 120 -16.07 -17.10 -14.62
CA GLU A 120 -15.40 -18.18 -15.35
C GLU A 120 -15.39 -19.47 -14.52
N LYS A 121 -15.04 -19.37 -13.22
CA LYS A 121 -14.91 -20.52 -12.33
C LYS A 121 -15.32 -20.15 -10.90
N VAL A 122 -15.99 -21.10 -10.24
CA VAL A 122 -16.36 -21.02 -8.82
C VAL A 122 -15.75 -22.19 -8.10
N THR A 123 -14.78 -21.91 -7.20
CA THR A 123 -14.03 -22.92 -6.47
C THR A 123 -14.30 -22.79 -4.98
N PRO A 124 -14.97 -23.74 -4.34
CA PRO A 124 -15.16 -23.71 -2.90
C PRO A 124 -13.83 -23.99 -2.18
N SER A 125 -13.61 -23.33 -1.06
CA SER A 125 -12.48 -23.61 -0.18
C SER A 125 -12.90 -24.67 0.82
N TYR A 126 -12.34 -25.85 0.64
CA TYR A 126 -12.60 -26.99 1.52
C TYR A 126 -11.84 -26.84 2.83
N SER A 127 -12.49 -27.22 3.95
CA SER A 127 -11.84 -27.20 5.26
C SER A 127 -10.74 -28.27 5.33
N THR A 128 -9.55 -27.87 5.74
CA THR A 128 -8.40 -28.75 5.95
C THR A 128 -8.25 -29.22 7.41
N SER A 129 -9.26 -28.99 8.25
CA SER A 129 -9.24 -29.30 9.69
C SER A 129 -9.10 -30.78 10.01
N GLY A 130 -9.31 -31.67 9.01
CA GLY A 130 -9.07 -33.10 9.13
C GLY A 130 -7.59 -33.49 9.14
N ILE A 131 -6.67 -32.61 8.74
CA ILE A 131 -5.23 -32.88 8.71
C ILE A 131 -4.66 -32.72 10.13
N VAL A 132 -4.07 -33.77 10.65
CA VAL A 132 -3.52 -33.84 12.02
C VAL A 132 -2.02 -33.51 12.03
N TYR A 133 -1.28 -34.05 11.07
CA TYR A 133 0.16 -33.85 10.95
C TYR A 133 0.66 -33.89 9.50
N VAL A 134 1.85 -33.34 9.28
CA VAL A 134 2.67 -33.61 8.11
C VAL A 134 3.92 -34.37 8.54
N LYS A 135 4.23 -35.45 7.84
CA LYS A 135 5.46 -36.26 8.02
C LYS A 135 6.39 -35.98 6.85
N SER A 136 7.63 -35.65 7.15
CA SER A 136 8.64 -35.43 6.12
C SER A 136 9.38 -36.73 5.75
N SER A 137 9.66 -36.92 4.47
CA SER A 137 10.55 -37.97 4.00
C SER A 137 12.04 -37.71 4.31
N GLY A 138 12.40 -36.43 4.61
CA GLY A 138 13.78 -36.05 4.91
C GLY A 138 14.29 -36.56 6.25
N ASN A 139 13.49 -36.51 7.29
CA ASN A 139 13.87 -36.96 8.64
C ASN A 139 12.83 -37.86 9.34
N GLY A 140 11.71 -38.17 8.69
CA GLY A 140 10.64 -39.01 9.23
C GLY A 140 9.85 -38.40 10.39
N LYS A 141 10.14 -37.16 10.81
CA LYS A 141 9.45 -36.50 11.92
C LYS A 141 8.08 -36.00 11.50
N LYS A 142 7.16 -35.99 12.46
CA LYS A 142 5.79 -35.44 12.31
C LYS A 142 5.75 -34.01 12.87
N PHE A 143 5.08 -33.12 12.14
CA PHE A 143 4.88 -31.72 12.51
C PHE A 143 3.39 -31.38 12.41
N THR A 144 2.95 -30.39 13.17
CA THR A 144 1.60 -29.81 13.02
C THR A 144 1.75 -28.52 12.19
N PRO A 145 1.49 -28.57 10.88
CA PRO A 145 1.66 -27.43 10.01
C PRO A 145 0.37 -26.62 9.89
N ASP A 146 0.50 -25.37 9.52
CA ASP A 146 -0.59 -24.65 8.88
C ASP A 146 -0.75 -25.17 7.45
N ILE A 147 -1.98 -25.45 7.07
CA ILE A 147 -2.33 -25.93 5.73
C ILE A 147 -3.21 -24.90 5.04
N ALA A 148 -2.87 -24.57 3.81
CA ALA A 148 -3.67 -23.70 2.96
C ALA A 148 -3.99 -24.39 1.63
N VAL A 149 -5.19 -24.17 1.12
CA VAL A 149 -5.56 -24.57 -0.24
C VAL A 149 -5.02 -23.51 -1.20
N LYS A 150 -4.22 -23.94 -2.18
CA LYS A 150 -3.75 -23.01 -3.20
C LYS A 150 -4.84 -22.75 -4.22
N ALA A 151 -5.29 -21.51 -4.33
CA ALA A 151 -6.15 -21.08 -5.42
C ALA A 151 -5.38 -21.13 -6.75
N ASP A 152 -6.05 -21.55 -7.80
CA ASP A 152 -5.48 -21.57 -9.15
C ASP A 152 -4.98 -20.16 -9.55
N ARG A 153 -3.86 -20.12 -10.28
CA ARG A 153 -3.22 -18.90 -10.80
C ARG A 153 -2.76 -17.86 -9.76
N THR A 154 -2.82 -18.18 -8.46
CA THR A 154 -2.20 -17.30 -7.45
C THR A 154 -0.69 -17.37 -7.59
N ARG A 155 -0.04 -16.25 -7.89
CA ARG A 155 1.42 -16.18 -7.99
C ARG A 155 2.02 -16.35 -6.60
N ALA A 156 3.06 -17.19 -6.49
CA ALA A 156 3.93 -17.30 -5.33
C ALA A 156 5.36 -17.04 -5.80
N GLU A 157 6.13 -16.28 -5.06
CA GLU A 157 7.57 -16.24 -5.27
C GLU A 157 8.15 -17.59 -4.85
N LEU A 158 8.77 -18.29 -5.78
CA LEU A 158 9.35 -19.61 -5.53
C LEU A 158 10.84 -19.49 -5.25
N ALA A 159 11.29 -20.10 -4.15
CA ALA A 159 12.70 -20.30 -3.85
C ALA A 159 13.31 -21.44 -4.69
N ALA A 160 12.49 -22.44 -5.02
CA ALA A 160 12.88 -23.54 -5.91
C ALA A 160 11.61 -24.21 -6.50
N GLY A 161 11.80 -24.93 -7.62
CA GLY A 161 10.72 -25.59 -8.34
C GLY A 161 10.03 -24.68 -9.35
N SER A 162 9.02 -25.21 -10.03
CA SER A 162 8.20 -24.48 -10.99
C SER A 162 6.78 -25.03 -10.98
N LEU A 163 5.81 -24.22 -11.34
CA LEU A 163 4.41 -24.58 -11.48
C LEU A 163 3.95 -24.19 -12.88
N ASP A 164 3.31 -25.11 -13.60
CA ASP A 164 2.72 -24.83 -14.89
C ASP A 164 1.52 -23.88 -14.70
N ASP A 165 1.55 -22.73 -15.32
CA ASP A 165 0.52 -21.66 -15.21
C ASP A 165 0.14 -21.34 -13.75
N PHE A 166 1.09 -21.49 -12.80
CA PHE A 166 0.87 -21.32 -11.35
C PHE A 166 -0.20 -22.27 -10.76
N ILE A 167 -0.54 -23.34 -11.44
CA ILE A 167 -1.49 -24.36 -10.98
C ILE A 167 -0.75 -25.45 -10.22
N LEU A 168 -1.25 -25.82 -9.04
CA LEU A 168 -0.77 -26.96 -8.28
C LEU A 168 -1.65 -28.19 -8.62
N LYS A 169 -1.04 -29.23 -9.17
CA LYS A 169 -1.73 -30.45 -9.58
C LYS A 169 -2.06 -31.32 -8.36
N SER A 170 -3.10 -32.16 -8.48
CA SER A 170 -3.39 -33.18 -7.44
C SER A 170 -2.19 -34.08 -7.21
N GLY A 171 -1.94 -34.44 -5.96
CA GLY A 171 -0.75 -35.17 -5.52
C GLY A 171 0.52 -34.34 -5.36
N GLU A 172 0.43 -33.04 -5.54
CA GLU A 172 1.56 -32.09 -5.38
C GLU A 172 1.34 -31.17 -4.18
N ALA A 173 2.44 -30.69 -3.61
CA ALA A 173 2.43 -29.72 -2.52
C ALA A 173 3.50 -28.66 -2.70
N ILE A 174 3.25 -27.48 -2.14
CA ILE A 174 4.24 -26.41 -1.97
C ILE A 174 4.55 -26.30 -0.47
N ILE A 175 5.82 -26.29 -0.12
CA ILE A 175 6.24 -26.08 1.27
C ILE A 175 6.91 -24.69 1.42
N PRO A 176 6.73 -24.00 2.56
CA PRO A 176 7.44 -22.75 2.80
C PRO A 176 8.93 -23.00 3.01
N GLU A 177 9.77 -22.06 2.58
CA GLU A 177 11.23 -22.13 2.74
C GLU A 177 11.65 -22.30 4.22
N SER A 178 10.93 -21.67 5.14
CA SER A 178 11.15 -21.80 6.60
C SER A 178 10.95 -23.24 7.13
N TYR A 179 10.28 -24.12 6.39
CA TYR A 179 10.06 -25.51 6.79
C TYR A 179 11.14 -26.47 6.25
N VAL A 180 11.90 -26.07 5.22
CA VAL A 180 12.90 -26.92 4.53
C VAL A 180 13.89 -27.54 5.51
N GLY A 181 14.56 -26.73 6.31
CA GLY A 181 15.53 -27.22 7.32
C GLY A 181 14.88 -28.06 8.43
N LYS A 182 13.69 -27.64 8.90
CA LYS A 182 12.94 -28.38 9.94
C LYS A 182 12.52 -29.76 9.45
N MET A 183 12.17 -29.88 8.17
CA MET A 183 11.80 -31.13 7.51
C MET A 183 12.98 -32.02 7.15
N GLY A 184 14.23 -31.58 7.42
CA GLY A 184 15.45 -32.36 7.18
C GLY A 184 15.97 -32.30 5.76
N PHE A 185 15.55 -31.29 4.98
CA PHE A 185 16.13 -31.05 3.66
C PHE A 185 17.28 -30.05 3.75
N ALA A 186 18.38 -30.32 3.00
CA ALA A 186 19.58 -29.48 3.03
C ALA A 186 19.39 -28.11 2.37
N SER A 187 18.48 -27.99 1.40
CA SER A 187 18.18 -26.75 0.66
C SER A 187 16.80 -26.84 0.01
N ALA A 188 16.26 -25.68 -0.41
CA ALA A 188 15.01 -25.60 -1.16
C ALA A 188 15.07 -26.50 -2.44
N LYS A 189 16.17 -26.49 -3.15
CA LYS A 189 16.36 -27.33 -4.36
C LYS A 189 16.35 -28.81 -4.05
N SER A 190 16.93 -29.24 -2.92
CA SER A 190 16.97 -30.66 -2.53
C SER A 190 15.61 -31.19 -2.06
N ALA A 191 14.68 -30.32 -1.67
CA ALA A 191 13.33 -30.70 -1.29
C ALA A 191 12.42 -31.00 -2.50
N ILE A 192 12.73 -30.44 -3.67
CA ILE A 192 11.94 -30.66 -4.89
C ILE A 192 11.93 -32.13 -5.28
N GLY A 193 10.73 -32.62 -5.59
CA GLY A 193 10.51 -34.04 -5.97
C GLY A 193 10.49 -35.02 -4.79
N LYS A 194 10.81 -34.59 -3.58
CA LYS A 194 10.64 -35.40 -2.36
C LYS A 194 9.19 -35.44 -1.94
N THR A 195 8.87 -36.37 -1.03
CA THR A 195 7.48 -36.64 -0.60
C THR A 195 7.27 -36.13 0.82
N ILE A 196 6.10 -35.54 1.06
CA ILE A 196 5.53 -35.33 2.38
C ILE A 196 4.27 -36.19 2.52
N THR A 197 3.98 -36.62 3.73
CA THR A 197 2.79 -37.45 4.00
C THR A 197 1.88 -36.74 4.98
N LEU A 198 0.63 -36.50 4.60
CA LEU A 198 -0.39 -35.88 5.44
C LEU A 198 -1.15 -36.98 6.20
N GLY A 199 -1.20 -36.89 7.53
CA GLY A 199 -2.05 -37.74 8.36
C GLY A 199 -3.41 -37.10 8.56
N ILE A 200 -4.48 -37.82 8.16
CA ILE A 200 -5.85 -37.31 8.11
C ILE A 200 -6.71 -38.13 9.08
N ARG A 201 -7.54 -37.42 9.84
CA ARG A 201 -8.55 -37.99 10.73
C ARG A 201 -9.85 -38.20 9.98
N GLY A 202 -10.47 -39.39 10.14
CA GLY A 202 -11.78 -39.68 9.57
C GLY A 202 -12.93 -38.99 10.30
N GLY A 203 -13.97 -38.62 9.58
CA GLY A 203 -15.12 -37.88 10.11
C GLY A 203 -15.95 -38.64 11.17
N SER A 204 -15.85 -39.97 11.25
CA SER A 204 -16.52 -40.77 12.26
C SER A 204 -15.72 -40.99 13.55
N SER A 205 -14.48 -40.54 13.61
CA SER A 205 -13.57 -40.79 14.73
C SER A 205 -13.37 -39.53 15.61
N TRP A 206 -13.75 -39.65 16.88
CA TRP A 206 -13.38 -38.67 17.93
C TRP A 206 -11.92 -38.80 18.37
N SER A 207 -11.18 -39.74 17.76
CA SER A 207 -9.78 -39.96 18.05
C SER A 207 -8.92 -38.79 17.51
N ALA A 208 -7.99 -38.32 18.29
CA ALA A 208 -6.99 -37.36 17.85
C ALA A 208 -5.98 -37.95 16.84
N SER A 209 -6.02 -39.27 16.60
CA SER A 209 -5.09 -39.97 15.73
C SER A 209 -5.53 -39.94 14.28
N ALA A 210 -4.56 -39.84 13.35
CA ALA A 210 -4.82 -39.96 11.93
C ALA A 210 -5.22 -41.43 11.61
N SER A 211 -6.25 -41.57 10.77
CA SER A 211 -6.76 -42.88 10.30
C SER A 211 -6.40 -43.15 8.84
N LYS A 212 -5.94 -42.16 8.10
CA LYS A 212 -5.48 -42.26 6.70
C LYS A 212 -4.26 -41.40 6.47
N GLU A 213 -3.35 -41.86 5.65
CA GLU A 213 -2.19 -41.08 5.19
C GLU A 213 -2.30 -40.85 3.67
N ILE A 214 -2.02 -39.62 3.24
CA ILE A 214 -1.94 -39.23 1.83
C ILE A 214 -0.53 -38.67 1.60
N SER A 215 0.14 -39.16 0.55
CA SER A 215 1.48 -38.72 0.16
C SER A 215 1.40 -37.73 -0.98
N LEU A 216 2.08 -36.56 -0.81
CA LEU A 216 2.16 -35.50 -1.79
C LEU A 216 3.63 -35.25 -2.16
N LYS A 217 3.90 -35.00 -3.45
CA LYS A 217 5.21 -34.69 -3.97
C LYS A 217 5.45 -33.18 -3.85
N ILE A 218 6.59 -32.75 -3.35
CA ILE A 218 6.96 -31.33 -3.30
C ILE A 218 7.27 -30.85 -4.71
N ALA A 219 6.39 -30.06 -5.29
CA ALA A 219 6.53 -29.43 -6.61
C ALA A 219 7.34 -28.13 -6.55
N ALA A 220 7.15 -27.36 -5.48
CA ALA A 220 7.83 -26.09 -5.31
C ALA A 220 8.08 -25.77 -3.83
N VAL A 221 9.04 -24.90 -3.58
CA VAL A 221 9.31 -24.29 -2.28
C VAL A 221 8.97 -22.81 -2.39
N ASP A 222 8.04 -22.35 -1.55
CA ASP A 222 7.57 -20.97 -1.48
C ASP A 222 8.61 -20.11 -0.78
N LYS A 223 9.05 -19.03 -1.42
CA LYS A 223 9.98 -18.10 -0.81
C LYS A 223 9.24 -17.30 0.26
N GLN A 224 9.87 -17.12 1.40
CA GLN A 224 9.37 -16.18 2.39
C GLN A 224 9.36 -14.79 1.74
N SER A 225 8.18 -14.30 1.44
CA SER A 225 8.05 -12.94 0.90
C SER A 225 8.50 -11.95 1.96
N ASP A 226 9.43 -11.08 1.59
CA ASP A 226 9.90 -9.98 2.45
C ASP A 226 8.78 -8.97 2.78
N THR A 227 7.66 -9.07 2.09
CA THR A 227 6.42 -8.34 2.38
C THR A 227 5.55 -9.12 3.36
N THR A 228 6.02 -9.24 4.59
CA THR A 228 5.46 -10.07 5.67
C THR A 228 4.01 -9.82 6.06
N ILE A 229 3.39 -8.74 5.59
CA ILE A 229 2.01 -8.35 6.02
C ILE A 229 0.96 -9.38 5.59
N PHE A 230 1.17 -10.12 4.50
CA PHE A 230 0.20 -11.09 3.96
C PHE A 230 0.75 -12.51 3.81
N TYR A 231 2.05 -12.74 4.06
CA TYR A 231 2.64 -14.06 3.96
C TYR A 231 2.42 -14.85 5.25
N GLN A 232 1.68 -15.95 5.15
CA GLN A 232 1.58 -16.96 6.21
C GLN A 232 2.28 -18.23 5.72
N PRO A 233 3.32 -18.71 6.45
CA PRO A 233 4.01 -19.94 6.11
C PRO A 233 3.05 -21.13 6.33
N ALA A 234 2.58 -21.71 5.25
CA ALA A 234 1.67 -22.87 5.26
C ALA A 234 2.08 -23.88 4.17
N VAL A 235 1.86 -25.15 4.43
CA VAL A 235 1.94 -26.16 3.37
C VAL A 235 0.71 -25.97 2.49
N ARG A 236 0.94 -25.76 1.19
CA ARG A 236 -0.14 -25.53 0.23
C ARG A 236 -0.41 -26.82 -0.53
N ILE A 237 -1.69 -27.17 -0.61
CA ILE A 237 -2.19 -28.35 -1.33
C ILE A 237 -3.13 -27.89 -2.45
N SER A 238 -3.37 -28.78 -3.42
CA SER A 238 -4.32 -28.49 -4.50
C SER A 238 -5.76 -28.44 -3.99
N SER A 239 -6.64 -27.82 -4.76
CA SER A 239 -8.07 -27.77 -4.47
C SER A 239 -8.71 -29.17 -4.51
N ASP A 240 -8.21 -30.04 -5.41
CA ASP A 240 -8.71 -31.43 -5.57
C ASP A 240 -8.30 -32.28 -4.37
N ASP A 241 -7.03 -32.19 -3.94
CA ASP A 241 -6.58 -32.90 -2.74
C ASP A 241 -7.32 -32.43 -1.48
N ALA A 242 -7.58 -31.12 -1.39
CA ALA A 242 -8.36 -30.56 -0.29
C ALA A 242 -9.79 -31.07 -0.28
N LYS A 243 -10.41 -31.25 -1.45
CA LYS A 243 -11.72 -31.86 -1.60
C LYS A 243 -11.73 -33.33 -1.11
N ASP A 244 -10.78 -34.14 -1.56
CA ASP A 244 -10.66 -35.55 -1.16
C ASP A 244 -10.42 -35.68 0.36
N ILE A 245 -9.62 -34.78 0.94
CA ILE A 245 -9.38 -34.72 2.38
C ILE A 245 -10.65 -34.34 3.12
N TYR A 246 -11.38 -33.34 2.62
CA TYR A 246 -12.63 -32.88 3.19
C TYR A 246 -13.69 -33.97 3.17
N GLU A 247 -13.89 -34.67 2.02
CA GLU A 247 -14.85 -35.75 1.88
C GLU A 247 -14.54 -36.93 2.83
N TYR A 248 -13.26 -37.24 3.05
CA TYR A 248 -12.85 -38.26 4.00
C TYR A 248 -13.04 -37.84 5.46
N SER A 249 -12.74 -36.60 5.79
CA SER A 249 -12.80 -36.07 7.16
C SER A 249 -14.18 -35.55 7.55
N HIS A 250 -15.06 -35.31 6.58
CA HIS A 250 -16.41 -34.81 6.81
C HIS A 250 -17.34 -35.95 7.31
N TYR A 251 -18.22 -35.59 8.24
CA TYR A 251 -19.15 -36.58 8.78
C TYR A 251 -20.22 -36.90 7.73
N LYS A 252 -20.35 -38.18 7.36
CA LYS A 252 -21.35 -38.63 6.40
C LYS A 252 -22.77 -38.30 6.88
N GLY A 253 -23.51 -37.55 6.11
CA GLY A 253 -24.89 -37.14 6.42
C GLY A 253 -25.06 -35.63 6.74
N LEU A 254 -23.97 -34.87 6.81
CA LEU A 254 -24.04 -33.43 6.85
C LEU A 254 -23.94 -32.87 5.41
N SER A 255 -24.67 -31.78 5.16
CA SER A 255 -24.52 -31.01 3.90
C SER A 255 -23.12 -30.40 3.79
N ASN A 256 -22.65 -30.21 2.56
CA ASN A 256 -21.40 -29.52 2.30
C ASN A 256 -21.47 -28.09 2.80
N GLU A 257 -20.46 -27.70 3.55
CA GLU A 257 -20.34 -26.36 4.11
C GLU A 257 -18.97 -25.78 3.76
N TYR A 258 -19.00 -24.60 3.14
CA TYR A 258 -17.81 -23.87 2.71
C TYR A 258 -17.70 -22.56 3.47
N SER A 259 -16.58 -22.32 4.12
CA SER A 259 -16.33 -21.07 4.85
C SER A 259 -16.11 -19.88 3.93
N LEU A 260 -15.55 -20.13 2.74
CA LEU A 260 -15.36 -19.14 1.69
C LEU A 260 -15.41 -19.82 0.31
N VAL A 261 -15.71 -19.04 -0.72
CA VAL A 261 -15.70 -19.46 -2.11
C VAL A 261 -14.85 -18.49 -2.92
N ILE A 262 -14.03 -19.02 -3.80
CA ILE A 262 -13.19 -18.26 -4.72
C ILE A 262 -13.92 -18.20 -6.06
N VAL A 263 -14.20 -17.01 -6.54
CA VAL A 263 -14.82 -16.74 -7.84
C VAL A 263 -13.76 -16.16 -8.77
N SER A 264 -13.49 -16.83 -9.87
CA SER A 264 -12.61 -16.34 -10.93
C SER A 264 -13.46 -15.71 -12.03
N VAL A 265 -13.04 -14.53 -12.49
CA VAL A 265 -13.72 -13.72 -13.50
C VAL A 265 -12.94 -13.78 -14.82
N ASP A 266 -13.63 -13.73 -15.96
CA ASP A 266 -13.04 -13.81 -17.30
C ASP A 266 -12.03 -12.69 -17.60
N ASP A 267 -12.34 -11.44 -17.22
CA ASP A 267 -11.46 -10.27 -17.41
C ASP A 267 -11.42 -9.39 -16.16
N VAL A 268 -10.25 -8.81 -15.90
CA VAL A 268 -10.03 -7.85 -14.78
C VAL A 268 -11.02 -6.69 -14.81
N LYS A 269 -11.45 -6.26 -16.00
CA LYS A 269 -12.42 -5.16 -16.16
C LYS A 269 -13.80 -5.48 -15.60
N ASN A 270 -14.15 -6.76 -15.55
CA ASN A 270 -15.45 -7.24 -15.07
C ASN A 270 -15.47 -7.50 -13.58
N VAL A 271 -14.30 -7.48 -12.89
CA VAL A 271 -14.19 -7.83 -11.46
C VAL A 271 -15.05 -6.92 -10.58
N ASP A 272 -15.01 -5.60 -10.80
CA ASP A 272 -15.80 -4.67 -9.97
C ASP A 272 -17.32 -4.90 -10.20
N ALA A 273 -17.77 -5.11 -11.43
CA ALA A 273 -19.18 -5.37 -11.75
C ALA A 273 -19.67 -6.70 -11.15
N VAL A 274 -18.89 -7.78 -11.32
CA VAL A 274 -19.21 -9.09 -10.72
C VAL A 274 -19.21 -9.02 -9.21
N LYS A 275 -18.24 -8.34 -8.61
CA LYS A 275 -18.18 -8.13 -7.16
C LYS A 275 -19.40 -7.39 -6.63
N ASP A 276 -19.83 -6.32 -7.31
CA ASP A 276 -21.01 -5.56 -6.90
C ASP A 276 -22.29 -6.41 -6.96
N GLU A 277 -22.42 -7.28 -7.98
CA GLU A 277 -23.53 -8.23 -8.07
C GLU A 277 -23.49 -9.23 -6.92
N ILE A 278 -22.32 -9.83 -6.64
CA ILE A 278 -22.13 -10.76 -5.52
C ILE A 278 -22.42 -10.07 -4.18
N SER A 279 -22.02 -8.82 -4.03
CA SER A 279 -22.16 -8.06 -2.77
C SER A 279 -23.59 -7.78 -2.37
N LYS A 280 -24.56 -7.95 -3.27
CA LYS A 280 -26.01 -7.85 -2.93
C LYS A 280 -26.41 -8.92 -1.91
N SER A 281 -25.89 -10.15 -2.04
CA SER A 281 -26.29 -11.30 -1.23
C SER A 281 -25.16 -11.84 -0.35
N TYR A 282 -23.92 -11.56 -0.66
CA TYR A 282 -22.73 -12.09 0.00
C TYR A 282 -21.77 -10.95 0.40
N THR A 283 -20.77 -11.25 1.20
CA THR A 283 -19.62 -10.40 1.41
C THR A 283 -18.56 -10.78 0.38
N ALA A 284 -18.20 -9.85 -0.51
CA ALA A 284 -17.21 -10.08 -1.55
C ALA A 284 -16.00 -9.18 -1.35
N SER A 285 -14.81 -9.72 -1.49
CA SER A 285 -13.53 -9.02 -1.36
C SER A 285 -12.61 -9.41 -2.50
N SER A 286 -11.95 -8.43 -3.09
CA SER A 286 -10.96 -8.64 -4.15
C SER A 286 -9.60 -8.06 -3.74
N ILE A 287 -8.53 -8.50 -4.40
CA ILE A 287 -7.21 -7.90 -4.21
C ILE A 287 -7.19 -6.41 -4.57
N GLN A 288 -8.11 -5.97 -5.45
CA GLN A 288 -8.28 -4.57 -5.79
C GLN A 288 -8.80 -3.73 -4.62
N ASP A 289 -9.61 -4.32 -3.74
CA ASP A 289 -10.10 -3.62 -2.53
C ASP A 289 -8.96 -3.40 -1.55
N ALA A 290 -8.11 -4.41 -1.34
CA ALA A 290 -6.90 -4.26 -0.54
C ALA A 290 -5.98 -3.18 -1.12
N ARG A 291 -5.80 -3.16 -2.44
CA ARG A 291 -5.06 -2.10 -3.14
C ARG A 291 -5.67 -0.72 -2.90
N LYS A 292 -6.98 -0.57 -3.09
CA LYS A 292 -7.69 0.70 -2.86
C LYS A 292 -7.52 1.17 -1.41
N ALA A 293 -7.64 0.27 -0.44
CA ALA A 293 -7.46 0.58 0.98
C ALA A 293 -6.03 1.08 1.28
N LEU A 294 -5.00 0.35 0.81
CA LEU A 294 -3.61 0.74 1.00
C LEU A 294 -3.29 2.08 0.32
N LEU A 295 -3.74 2.29 -0.93
CA LEU A 295 -3.56 3.55 -1.63
C LEU A 295 -4.28 4.70 -0.93
N THR A 296 -5.45 4.46 -0.33
CA THR A 296 -6.16 5.48 0.46
C THR A 296 -5.34 5.88 1.68
N MET A 297 -4.74 4.92 2.40
CA MET A 297 -3.85 5.21 3.52
C MET A 297 -2.64 6.05 3.09
N VAL A 298 -1.98 5.67 1.98
CA VAL A 298 -0.85 6.43 1.40
C VAL A 298 -1.28 7.86 1.04
N ASN A 299 -2.42 8.01 0.37
CA ASN A 299 -2.94 9.32 -0.05
C ASN A 299 -3.30 10.20 1.14
N VAL A 300 -3.94 9.66 2.19
CA VAL A 300 -4.29 10.41 3.41
C VAL A 300 -3.02 10.88 4.12
N ALA A 301 -2.03 10.01 4.29
CA ALA A 301 -0.74 10.38 4.89
C ALA A 301 -0.03 11.45 4.06
N GLN A 302 -0.01 11.29 2.73
CA GLN A 302 0.58 12.27 1.82
C GLN A 302 -0.13 13.62 1.90
N MET A 303 -1.47 13.65 1.91
CA MET A 303 -2.23 14.90 2.04
C MET A 303 -1.97 15.60 3.37
N ALA A 304 -1.86 14.87 4.47
CA ALA A 304 -1.52 15.45 5.76
C ALA A 304 -0.15 16.13 5.73
N LEU A 305 0.87 15.46 5.19
CA LEU A 305 2.23 16.03 5.06
C LEU A 305 2.26 17.25 4.12
N ILE A 306 1.54 17.19 2.99
CA ILE A 306 1.40 18.34 2.07
C ILE A 306 0.68 19.50 2.79
N GLY A 307 -0.33 19.23 3.61
CA GLY A 307 -1.01 20.23 4.42
C GLY A 307 -0.05 20.95 5.37
N PHE A 308 0.76 20.21 6.13
CA PHE A 308 1.79 20.79 7.00
C PHE A 308 2.85 21.59 6.22
N GLY A 309 3.33 21.03 5.11
CA GLY A 309 4.26 21.76 4.22
C GLY A 309 3.63 23.02 3.64
N GLY A 310 2.36 22.98 3.29
CA GLY A 310 1.59 24.14 2.82
C GLY A 310 1.47 25.23 3.87
N LEU A 311 1.21 24.89 5.14
CA LEU A 311 1.20 25.85 6.24
C LEU A 311 2.59 26.50 6.43
N ALA A 312 3.67 25.70 6.36
CA ALA A 312 5.04 26.23 6.41
C ALA A 312 5.33 27.19 5.24
N LEU A 313 4.84 26.87 4.03
CA LEU A 313 4.96 27.74 2.88
C LEU A 313 4.16 29.04 3.05
N LEU A 314 2.95 28.99 3.61
CA LEU A 314 2.17 30.18 3.92
C LEU A 314 2.93 31.11 4.89
N ALA A 315 3.52 30.57 5.94
CA ALA A 315 4.38 31.35 6.84
C ALA A 315 5.56 31.98 6.08
N SER A 316 6.18 31.23 5.16
CA SER A 316 7.28 31.71 4.32
C SER A 316 6.86 32.85 3.37
N VAL A 317 5.60 32.82 2.86
CA VAL A 317 5.05 33.94 2.05
C VAL A 317 5.08 35.25 2.81
N PHE A 318 4.65 35.27 4.08
CA PHE A 318 4.73 36.47 4.91
C PHE A 318 6.18 36.89 5.14
N GLY A 319 7.11 35.95 5.31
CA GLY A 319 8.54 36.22 5.37
C GLY A 319 9.08 36.88 4.09
N ILE A 320 8.68 36.40 2.90
CA ILE A 320 9.06 37.01 1.62
C ILE A 320 8.51 38.43 1.52
N ILE A 321 7.23 38.65 1.82
CA ILE A 321 6.59 39.97 1.75
C ILE A 321 7.36 40.94 2.65
N ASN A 322 7.63 40.57 3.90
CA ASN A 322 8.33 41.42 4.85
C ASN A 322 9.77 41.74 4.41
N THR A 323 10.54 40.72 4.02
CA THR A 323 11.92 40.89 3.59
C THR A 323 12.06 41.72 2.32
N MET A 324 11.14 41.51 1.35
CA MET A 324 11.11 42.33 0.13
C MET A 324 10.67 43.75 0.41
N TYR A 325 9.76 43.99 1.36
CA TYR A 325 9.34 45.30 1.77
C TYR A 325 10.51 46.09 2.37
N ILE A 326 11.26 45.50 3.30
CA ILE A 326 12.46 46.10 3.89
C ILE A 326 13.51 46.38 2.79
N SER A 327 13.69 45.43 1.83
CA SER A 327 14.62 45.59 0.72
C SER A 327 14.27 46.80 -0.17
N VAL A 328 13.00 47.11 -0.38
CA VAL A 328 12.55 48.29 -1.12
C VAL A 328 12.88 49.54 -0.34
N LEU A 329 12.65 49.58 0.98
CA LEU A 329 12.96 50.74 1.83
C LEU A 329 14.45 51.03 1.87
N GLU A 330 15.30 50.04 2.09
CA GLU A 330 16.77 50.21 2.14
C GLU A 330 17.36 50.65 0.81
N ARG A 331 16.70 50.41 -0.31
CA ARG A 331 17.16 50.76 -1.67
C ARG A 331 16.39 51.94 -2.28
N THR A 332 15.65 52.68 -1.47
CA THR A 332 14.78 53.78 -1.95
C THR A 332 15.55 54.79 -2.78
N SER A 333 16.74 55.25 -2.33
CA SER A 333 17.60 56.19 -3.07
C SER A 333 18.10 55.60 -4.40
N GLN A 334 18.50 54.31 -4.43
CA GLN A 334 18.91 53.64 -5.67
C GLN A 334 17.75 53.50 -6.67
N ILE A 335 16.52 53.26 -6.18
CA ILE A 335 15.31 53.19 -7.00
C ILE A 335 14.98 54.56 -7.56
N GLY A 336 15.10 55.64 -6.74
CA GLY A 336 14.95 57.03 -7.14
C GLY A 336 15.90 57.41 -8.26
N LEU A 337 17.20 57.07 -8.11
CA LEU A 337 18.23 57.31 -9.10
C LEU A 337 17.94 56.58 -10.43
N MET A 338 17.54 55.29 -10.36
CA MET A 338 17.16 54.55 -11.56
C MET A 338 15.99 55.19 -12.30
N LYS A 339 14.99 55.72 -11.59
CA LYS A 339 13.84 56.41 -12.19
C LYS A 339 14.27 57.77 -12.79
N ALA A 340 15.10 58.53 -12.10
CA ALA A 340 15.65 59.82 -12.60
C ALA A 340 16.45 59.62 -13.91
N LEU A 341 17.14 58.45 -14.04
CA LEU A 341 17.87 58.04 -15.25
C LEU A 341 16.95 57.41 -16.34
N GLY A 342 15.62 57.46 -16.19
CA GLY A 342 14.64 57.04 -17.19
C GLY A 342 14.24 55.57 -17.14
N THR A 343 14.54 54.84 -16.06
CA THR A 343 14.06 53.45 -15.94
C THR A 343 12.55 53.44 -15.65
N SER A 344 11.77 52.69 -16.45
CA SER A 344 10.32 52.60 -16.25
C SER A 344 9.96 51.93 -14.92
N GLY A 345 8.91 52.41 -14.25
CA GLY A 345 8.39 51.74 -13.03
C GLY A 345 8.03 50.26 -13.25
N ARG A 346 7.59 49.92 -14.49
CA ARG A 346 7.30 48.52 -14.85
C ARG A 346 8.54 47.65 -14.83
N ASP A 347 9.72 48.17 -15.23
CA ASP A 347 10.96 47.39 -15.23
C ASP A 347 11.52 47.23 -13.80
N ILE A 348 11.34 48.24 -12.95
CA ILE A 348 11.65 48.15 -11.52
C ILE A 348 10.76 47.06 -10.86
N GLY A 349 9.46 47.08 -11.14
CA GLY A 349 8.57 46.05 -10.63
C GLY A 349 8.94 44.63 -11.11
N LYS A 350 9.43 44.49 -12.36
CA LYS A 350 9.94 43.18 -12.84
C LYS A 350 11.21 42.77 -12.09
N LEU A 351 12.13 43.71 -11.79
CA LEU A 351 13.36 43.41 -11.05
C LEU A 351 13.05 42.72 -9.71
N PHE A 352 12.15 43.31 -8.92
CA PHE A 352 11.77 42.74 -7.61
C PHE A 352 11.04 41.42 -7.74
N ARG A 353 10.19 41.23 -8.76
CA ARG A 353 9.54 39.96 -9.02
C ARG A 353 10.55 38.87 -9.39
N TYR A 354 11.58 39.15 -10.17
CA TYR A 354 12.65 38.20 -10.47
C TYR A 354 13.55 37.95 -9.24
N GLU A 355 13.76 38.91 -8.36
CA GLU A 355 14.43 38.66 -7.07
C GLU A 355 13.64 37.67 -6.24
N ALA A 356 12.30 37.82 -6.12
CA ALA A 356 11.45 36.87 -5.45
C ALA A 356 11.48 35.48 -6.11
N ALA A 357 11.44 35.39 -7.45
CA ALA A 357 11.56 34.14 -8.18
C ALA A 357 12.87 33.40 -7.88
N TRP A 358 14.00 34.12 -7.81
CA TRP A 358 15.28 33.52 -7.43
C TRP A 358 15.29 33.00 -5.99
N VAL A 359 14.66 33.71 -5.05
CA VAL A 359 14.52 33.23 -3.67
C VAL A 359 13.68 31.97 -3.60
N GLY A 360 12.57 31.92 -4.35
CA GLY A 360 11.74 30.73 -4.48
C GLY A 360 12.49 29.54 -5.11
N LEU A 361 13.28 29.78 -6.16
CA LEU A 361 14.13 28.78 -6.79
C LEU A 361 15.17 28.22 -5.81
N LEU A 362 15.89 29.07 -5.11
CA LEU A 362 16.91 28.67 -4.13
C LEU A 362 16.28 27.88 -2.98
N GLY A 363 15.17 28.35 -2.42
CA GLY A 363 14.43 27.64 -1.38
C GLY A 363 13.94 26.28 -1.86
N GLY A 364 13.38 26.21 -3.07
CA GLY A 364 12.94 24.97 -3.70
C GLY A 364 14.09 23.97 -3.91
N LEU A 365 15.22 24.43 -4.47
CA LEU A 365 16.39 23.58 -4.70
C LEU A 365 16.99 23.06 -3.40
N ILE A 366 17.11 23.90 -2.37
CA ILE A 366 17.64 23.49 -1.06
C ILE A 366 16.67 22.50 -0.40
N GLY A 367 15.37 22.82 -0.38
CA GLY A 367 14.37 21.96 0.28
C GLY A 367 14.21 20.61 -0.40
N VAL A 368 13.99 20.59 -1.71
CA VAL A 368 13.84 19.34 -2.47
C VAL A 368 15.16 18.59 -2.55
N GLY A 369 16.29 19.29 -2.69
CA GLY A 369 17.62 18.67 -2.68
C GLY A 369 17.89 17.93 -1.37
N SER A 370 17.62 18.57 -0.22
CA SER A 370 17.75 17.90 1.09
C SER A 370 16.77 16.75 1.27
N ALA A 371 15.52 16.85 0.78
CA ALA A 371 14.58 15.74 0.77
C ALA A 371 15.08 14.58 -0.09
N SER A 372 15.67 14.87 -1.26
CA SER A 372 16.26 13.85 -2.14
C SER A 372 17.45 13.12 -1.51
N LEU A 373 18.24 13.79 -0.68
CA LEU A 373 19.33 13.12 0.06
C LEU A 373 18.82 12.05 1.03
N ILE A 374 17.59 12.21 1.56
CA ILE A 374 17.00 11.19 2.45
C ILE A 374 16.74 9.89 1.71
N THR A 375 16.54 9.90 0.39
CA THR A 375 16.35 8.66 -0.39
C THR A 375 17.57 7.72 -0.32
N LEU A 376 18.75 8.23 -0.02
CA LEU A 376 19.96 7.41 0.21
C LEU A 376 19.81 6.48 1.42
N PHE A 377 18.94 6.84 2.35
CA PHE A 377 18.65 6.05 3.55
C PHE A 377 17.51 5.03 3.35
N ASN A 378 16.99 4.87 2.13
CA ASN A 378 15.96 3.85 1.84
C ASN A 378 16.29 2.45 2.40
N PRO A 379 17.52 1.90 2.26
CA PRO A 379 17.83 0.58 2.82
C PRO A 379 17.74 0.54 4.34
N ALA A 380 18.16 1.60 5.02
CA ALA A 380 18.09 1.71 6.47
C ALA A 380 16.63 1.84 6.94
N ILE A 381 15.81 2.62 6.24
CA ILE A 381 14.38 2.79 6.53
C ILE A 381 13.66 1.45 6.33
N ALA A 382 13.92 0.76 5.21
CA ALA A 382 13.31 -0.53 4.91
C ALA A 382 13.67 -1.58 5.97
N SER A 383 14.94 -1.65 6.40
CA SER A 383 15.39 -2.58 7.44
C SER A 383 14.78 -2.26 8.81
N ALA A 384 14.68 -0.98 9.18
CA ALA A 384 14.05 -0.55 10.45
C ALA A 384 12.56 -0.92 10.51
N LEU A 385 11.86 -0.86 9.37
CA LEU A 385 10.47 -1.25 9.23
C LEU A 385 10.29 -2.75 8.97
N LYS A 386 11.38 -3.54 8.94
CA LYS A 386 11.37 -4.97 8.62
C LYS A 386 10.70 -5.27 7.28
N LEU A 387 10.89 -4.39 6.31
CA LEU A 387 10.46 -4.58 4.93
C LEU A 387 11.56 -5.29 4.14
N GLY A 388 11.18 -5.92 3.04
CA GLY A 388 12.10 -6.70 2.23
C GLY A 388 13.29 -5.91 1.68
N ALA A 389 14.41 -6.60 1.51
CA ALA A 389 15.61 -6.04 0.92
C ALA A 389 15.30 -5.51 -0.51
N GLY A 390 15.67 -4.26 -0.78
CA GLY A 390 15.37 -3.60 -2.05
C GLY A 390 14.06 -2.81 -2.10
N THR A 391 13.33 -2.71 -0.99
CA THR A 391 12.14 -1.84 -0.92
C THR A 391 12.55 -0.37 -0.90
N ASN A 392 12.09 0.39 -1.90
CA ASN A 392 12.27 1.83 -1.98
C ASN A 392 10.98 2.54 -1.57
N LEU A 393 10.96 3.07 -0.34
CA LEU A 393 9.81 3.83 0.19
C LEU A 393 9.80 5.29 -0.22
N LEU A 394 10.96 5.82 -0.58
CA LEU A 394 11.13 7.18 -1.08
C LEU A 394 11.60 7.11 -2.52
N VAL A 395 10.75 7.52 -3.46
CA VAL A 395 11.04 7.46 -4.89
C VAL A 395 10.98 8.85 -5.50
N ILE A 396 12.04 9.20 -6.21
CA ILE A 396 12.17 10.48 -6.90
C ILE A 396 11.43 10.41 -8.23
N ASN A 397 10.38 11.23 -8.37
CA ASN A 397 9.74 11.46 -9.65
C ASN A 397 10.17 12.85 -10.18
N PRO A 398 11.02 12.91 -11.22
CA PRO A 398 11.59 14.18 -11.71
C PRO A 398 10.53 15.20 -12.14
N ILE A 399 9.41 14.74 -12.72
CA ILE A 399 8.33 15.62 -13.16
C ILE A 399 7.67 16.32 -11.98
N GLN A 400 7.38 15.56 -10.91
CA GLN A 400 6.77 16.11 -9.69
C GLN A 400 7.70 17.12 -9.01
N ILE A 401 9.01 16.85 -8.98
CA ILE A 401 10.02 17.75 -8.43
C ILE A 401 10.09 19.06 -9.21
N ILE A 402 10.16 19.01 -10.54
CA ILE A 402 10.19 20.20 -11.38
C ILE A 402 8.91 21.04 -11.16
N LEU A 403 7.75 20.39 -11.15
CA LEU A 403 6.46 21.04 -10.89
C LEU A 403 6.45 21.73 -9.51
N LEU A 404 6.98 21.08 -8.49
CA LEU A 404 7.08 21.65 -7.15
C LEU A 404 7.97 22.92 -7.15
N ILE A 405 9.17 22.85 -7.72
CA ILE A 405 10.09 23.99 -7.79
C ILE A 405 9.46 25.16 -8.57
N VAL A 406 8.83 24.88 -9.71
CA VAL A 406 8.13 25.90 -10.50
C VAL A 406 6.98 26.52 -9.70
N SER A 407 6.18 25.72 -8.99
CA SER A 407 5.09 26.24 -8.14
C SER A 407 5.61 27.14 -7.01
N LEU A 408 6.74 26.79 -6.39
CA LEU A 408 7.40 27.61 -5.38
C LEU A 408 7.91 28.95 -5.95
N MET A 409 8.47 28.93 -7.16
CA MET A 409 8.86 30.15 -7.86
C MET A 409 7.66 31.05 -8.15
N VAL A 410 6.55 30.50 -8.63
CA VAL A 410 5.32 31.25 -8.89
C VAL A 410 4.77 31.84 -7.60
N MET A 411 4.72 31.05 -6.52
CA MET A 411 4.27 31.51 -5.20
C MET A 411 5.14 32.66 -4.69
N ALA A 412 6.47 32.55 -4.81
CA ALA A 412 7.39 33.61 -4.40
C ALA A 412 7.19 34.89 -5.23
N VAL A 413 6.94 34.79 -6.54
CA VAL A 413 6.61 35.91 -7.41
C VAL A 413 5.31 36.59 -6.98
N LEU A 414 4.28 35.81 -6.63
CA LEU A 414 3.02 36.35 -6.11
C LEU A 414 3.21 37.08 -4.78
N ALA A 415 3.99 36.51 -3.86
CA ALA A 415 4.35 37.13 -2.60
C ALA A 415 5.11 38.45 -2.82
N GLY A 416 6.08 38.49 -3.74
CA GLY A 416 6.87 39.66 -4.09
C GLY A 416 6.11 40.74 -4.86
N TRP A 417 4.89 40.45 -5.33
CA TRP A 417 4.11 41.41 -6.13
C TRP A 417 3.65 42.65 -5.34
N LEU A 418 3.23 42.48 -4.10
CA LEU A 418 2.81 43.59 -3.23
C LEU A 418 3.98 44.59 -2.98
N PRO A 419 5.16 44.15 -2.48
CA PRO A 419 6.31 45.04 -2.31
C PRO A 419 6.78 45.66 -3.64
N SER A 420 6.76 44.91 -4.74
CA SER A 420 7.16 45.41 -6.05
C SER A 420 6.30 46.58 -6.54
N ARG A 421 4.97 46.52 -6.25
CA ARG A 421 4.06 47.63 -6.55
C ARG A 421 4.43 48.91 -5.78
N LYS A 422 4.85 48.79 -4.52
CA LYS A 422 5.28 49.95 -3.73
C LYS A 422 6.53 50.59 -4.34
N ALA A 423 7.51 49.77 -4.73
CA ALA A 423 8.72 50.25 -5.42
C ALA A 423 8.41 50.98 -6.73
N THR A 424 7.37 50.51 -7.48
CA THR A 424 6.98 51.20 -8.74
C THR A 424 6.35 52.58 -8.53
N LYS A 425 5.75 52.85 -7.38
CA LYS A 425 5.05 54.08 -7.06
C LYS A 425 5.92 55.16 -6.37
N LEU A 426 7.17 54.83 -5.98
CA LEU A 426 8.07 55.76 -5.33
C LEU A 426 8.31 57.01 -6.24
N ASP A 427 8.19 58.20 -5.67
CA ASP A 427 8.56 59.45 -6.35
C ASP A 427 10.08 59.60 -6.38
N PRO A 428 10.70 59.87 -7.56
CA PRO A 428 12.15 60.05 -7.67
C PRO A 428 12.68 61.18 -6.82
N ILE A 429 11.91 62.27 -6.67
CA ILE A 429 12.34 63.46 -5.94
C ILE A 429 12.37 63.17 -4.44
N GLU A 430 11.29 62.58 -3.91
CA GLU A 430 11.23 62.18 -2.50
C GLU A 430 12.27 61.10 -2.17
N ALA A 431 12.45 60.12 -3.07
CA ALA A 431 13.37 59.01 -2.89
C ALA A 431 14.85 59.47 -2.84
N LEU A 432 15.20 60.59 -3.48
CA LEU A 432 16.55 61.17 -3.44
C LEU A 432 16.73 62.18 -2.30
N ARG A 433 15.63 62.63 -1.68
CA ARG A 433 15.66 63.64 -0.58
C ARG A 433 15.73 62.94 0.79
N THR A 434 15.40 61.67 0.88
CA THR A 434 15.53 60.89 2.13
C THR A 434 16.99 60.47 2.30
N GLU A 435 17.78 61.24 3.03
CA GLU A 435 18.97 60.85 3.76
C GLU A 435 18.62 60.62 5.23
#